data_b89cfd33dd61a5dd4d1c7abf9f43800a
#
_entry.id   b89cfd33dd61a5dd4d1c7abf9f43800a
#
_cell.length_a   1.000
_cell.length_b   1.000
_cell.length_c   1.000
_cell.angle_alpha   90.00
_cell.angle_beta   90.00
_cell.angle_gamma   90.00
#
_symmetry.space_group_name_H-M   'P 1'
#
loop_
_entity.id
_entity.type
_entity.pdbx_description
1 polymer ?
#
loop_
_entity_poly.entity_id
_entity_poly.type
_entity_poly.pdbx_seq_one_letter_code
_entity_poly.pdbx_strand_id
1 'polypeptide(L)'
;MVCAALDPLLRRMWAAGPGRSCAGAVWCGRGELMVKFWRRRVQPGPAHAQPAVPETLAAWAGEVDVSRLSDRTFQDAEDYLKGYRHMNLELSQQMGWRVIAAVETQVTPSPPAFAQPLDVLATVVALRRKQLGID
;
A
#
# COMPACT_ATOMS: atom_id res chain seq x y z
N MET A 1 -22.90 -43.24 17.18
CA MET A 1 -24.05 -43.40 16.26
C MET A 1 -25.11 -42.35 16.62
N VAL A 2 -24.89 -41.12 16.22
CA VAL A 2 -25.92 -40.06 16.24
C VAL A 2 -25.66 -39.17 14.98
N CYS A 3 -26.03 -39.71 13.83
CA CYS A 3 -26.10 -38.99 12.59
C CYS A 3 -27.48 -39.19 11.97
N ALA A 4 -28.50 -38.66 12.58
CA ALA A 4 -29.79 -38.63 11.92
C ALA A 4 -30.68 -37.60 12.60
N ALA A 5 -30.61 -36.40 12.15
CA ALA A 5 -31.70 -35.42 12.09
C ALA A 5 -31.13 -34.05 11.72
N LEU A 6 -30.50 -33.96 10.57
CA LEU A 6 -30.35 -32.67 9.95
C LEU A 6 -31.69 -32.30 9.31
N ASP A 7 -32.31 -31.34 9.91
CA ASP A 7 -33.59 -30.75 9.58
C ASP A 7 -33.73 -30.55 8.07
N PRO A 8 -34.78 -31.06 7.42
CA PRO A 8 -35.02 -30.88 5.99
C PRO A 8 -35.16 -29.41 5.56
N LEU A 9 -35.38 -28.53 6.52
CA LEU A 9 -35.40 -27.08 6.28
C LEU A 9 -34.00 -26.53 5.95
N LEU A 10 -32.96 -27.02 6.59
CA LEU A 10 -31.57 -26.64 6.31
C LEU A 10 -31.10 -27.11 4.94
N ARG A 11 -31.60 -28.25 4.45
CA ARG A 11 -31.32 -28.73 3.10
C ARG A 11 -31.96 -27.83 2.03
N ARG A 12 -33.09 -27.21 2.31
CA ARG A 12 -33.73 -26.27 1.38
C ARG A 12 -32.99 -24.94 1.28
N MET A 13 -32.37 -24.49 2.37
CA MET A 13 -31.53 -23.30 2.33
C MET A 13 -30.21 -23.52 1.58
N TRP A 14 -29.68 -24.74 1.63
CA TRP A 14 -28.46 -25.08 0.87
C TRP A 14 -28.74 -25.48 -0.56
N ALA A 15 -29.94 -25.98 -0.87
CA ALA A 15 -30.34 -26.30 -2.26
C ALA A 15 -30.72 -25.04 -3.08
N ALA A 16 -30.92 -23.89 -2.43
CA ALA A 16 -30.92 -22.60 -3.08
C ALA A 16 -29.45 -22.16 -3.33
N GLY A 17 -28.67 -23.11 -3.82
CA GLY A 17 -27.27 -22.96 -4.09
C GLY A 17 -26.93 -21.87 -5.10
N PRO A 18 -25.66 -21.58 -5.25
CA PRO A 18 -25.09 -20.41 -5.93
C PRO A 18 -25.40 -20.30 -7.43
N GLY A 19 -26.28 -21.17 -7.97
CA GLY A 19 -26.69 -21.16 -9.37
C GLY A 19 -27.62 -20.02 -9.77
N ARG A 20 -28.09 -19.20 -8.83
CA ARG A 20 -28.91 -18.03 -9.14
C ARG A 20 -28.18 -16.70 -9.05
N SER A 21 -26.89 -16.73 -8.84
CA SER A 21 -26.07 -15.54 -8.86
C SER A 21 -25.80 -14.97 -10.26
N CYS A 22 -26.61 -15.37 -11.25
CA CYS A 22 -26.67 -14.59 -12.49
C CYS A 22 -27.28 -13.19 -12.28
N ALA A 23 -27.94 -12.93 -11.15
CA ALA A 23 -28.13 -11.57 -10.68
C ALA A 23 -26.80 -10.87 -10.34
N GLY A 24 -25.72 -11.62 -10.18
CA GLY A 24 -24.36 -11.12 -10.00
C GLY A 24 -23.75 -10.47 -11.25
N ALA A 25 -24.32 -10.65 -12.44
CA ALA A 25 -23.86 -9.92 -13.63
C ALA A 25 -24.02 -8.40 -13.47
N VAL A 26 -25.03 -7.96 -12.73
CA VAL A 26 -25.22 -6.54 -12.38
C VAL A 26 -24.18 -6.09 -11.34
N TRP A 27 -23.71 -7.00 -10.49
CA TRP A 27 -22.67 -6.71 -9.49
C TRP A 27 -21.27 -6.68 -10.10
N CYS A 28 -20.99 -7.49 -11.09
CA CYS A 28 -19.70 -7.43 -11.81
C CYS A 28 -19.54 -6.09 -12.54
N GLY A 29 -20.60 -5.54 -13.10
CA GLY A 29 -20.57 -4.20 -13.72
C GLY A 29 -20.31 -3.07 -12.72
N ARG A 30 -20.81 -3.18 -11.49
CA ARG A 30 -20.55 -2.19 -10.44
C ARG A 30 -19.12 -2.30 -9.89
N GLY A 31 -18.58 -3.50 -9.78
CA GLY A 31 -17.20 -3.71 -9.35
C GLY A 31 -16.20 -3.12 -10.34
N GLU A 32 -16.41 -3.29 -11.63
CA GLU A 32 -15.55 -2.70 -12.66
C GLU A 32 -15.65 -1.16 -12.69
N LEU A 33 -16.84 -0.60 -12.50
CA LEU A 33 -17.01 0.85 -12.38
C LEU A 33 -16.29 1.41 -11.15
N MET A 34 -16.32 0.71 -10.02
CA MET A 34 -15.59 1.09 -8.82
C MET A 34 -14.08 1.04 -9.04
N VAL A 35 -13.57 -0.02 -9.66
CA VAL A 35 -12.14 -0.15 -9.98
C VAL A 35 -11.71 0.90 -10.99
N LYS A 36 -12.51 1.19 -12.01
CA LYS A 36 -12.26 2.27 -12.97
C LYS A 36 -12.31 3.65 -12.31
N PHE A 37 -13.23 3.84 -11.38
CA PHE A 37 -13.35 5.09 -10.60
C PHE A 37 -12.13 5.29 -9.68
N TRP A 38 -11.66 4.24 -9.01
CA TRP A 38 -10.44 4.25 -8.23
C TRP A 38 -9.20 4.49 -9.11
N ARG A 39 -9.09 3.82 -10.25
CA ARG A 39 -8.00 4.06 -11.20
C ARG A 39 -7.99 5.50 -11.74
N ARG A 40 -9.14 6.12 -11.94
CA ARG A 40 -9.20 7.53 -12.36
C ARG A 40 -8.83 8.51 -11.25
N ARG A 41 -9.11 8.17 -9.98
CA ARG A 41 -8.67 8.99 -8.84
C ARG A 41 -7.17 8.90 -8.55
N VAL A 42 -6.55 7.83 -8.96
CA VAL A 42 -5.10 7.60 -8.83
C VAL A 42 -4.37 7.98 -10.12
N GLN A 43 -4.98 8.77 -11.00
CA GLN A 43 -4.19 9.37 -12.06
C GLN A 43 -3.21 10.35 -11.42
N PRO A 44 -1.91 10.17 -11.66
CA PRO A 44 -0.92 11.11 -11.18
C PRO A 44 -1.27 12.48 -11.76
N GLY A 45 -1.64 13.41 -10.88
CA GLY A 45 -1.69 14.81 -11.25
C GLY A 45 -0.35 15.25 -11.83
N PRO A 46 -0.31 16.35 -12.59
CA PRO A 46 0.91 16.80 -13.22
C PRO A 46 2.00 16.99 -12.15
N ALA A 47 3.13 16.36 -12.42
CA ALA A 47 4.37 16.48 -11.65
C ALA A 47 4.22 16.13 -10.16
N HIS A 48 4.11 14.85 -9.85
CA HIS A 48 4.64 14.39 -8.58
C HIS A 48 6.13 14.71 -8.62
N ALA A 49 6.55 15.66 -7.80
CA ALA A 49 7.96 15.90 -7.59
C ALA A 49 8.59 14.54 -7.30
N GLN A 50 9.52 14.13 -8.13
CA GLN A 50 10.24 12.88 -7.92
C GLN A 50 10.79 12.92 -6.50
N PRO A 51 10.71 11.83 -5.74
CA PRO A 51 11.28 11.79 -4.42
C PRO A 51 12.76 12.16 -4.53
N ALA A 52 13.11 13.33 -4.03
CA ALA A 52 14.48 13.84 -4.05
C ALA A 52 15.10 13.61 -2.67
N VAL A 53 16.39 13.34 -2.66
CA VAL A 53 17.15 13.23 -1.41
C VAL A 53 17.37 14.63 -0.85
N PRO A 54 16.87 14.94 0.35
CA PRO A 54 17.14 16.22 1.02
C PRO A 54 18.63 16.36 1.32
N GLU A 55 19.16 17.58 1.23
CA GLU A 55 20.58 17.85 1.54
C GLU A 55 20.97 17.42 2.96
N THR A 56 20.03 17.55 3.90
CA THR A 56 20.22 17.12 5.31
C THR A 56 20.45 15.63 5.47
N LEU A 57 19.99 14.82 4.54
CA LEU A 57 20.14 13.37 4.55
C LEU A 57 21.14 12.84 3.50
N ALA A 58 21.82 13.72 2.77
CA ALA A 58 22.76 13.34 1.73
C ALA A 58 23.90 12.44 2.25
N ALA A 59 24.44 12.72 3.42
CA ALA A 59 25.47 11.90 4.06
C ALA A 59 24.95 10.51 4.39
N TRP A 60 23.79 10.43 5.05
CA TRP A 60 23.15 9.17 5.38
C TRP A 60 22.74 8.38 4.11
N ALA A 61 22.25 9.06 3.09
CA ALA A 61 21.87 8.45 1.82
C ALA A 61 23.05 7.78 1.10
N GLY A 62 24.29 8.27 1.31
CA GLY A 62 25.50 7.66 0.78
C GLY A 62 25.91 6.37 1.49
N GLU A 63 25.49 6.18 2.73
CA GLU A 63 25.87 5.04 3.57
C GLU A 63 24.79 3.97 3.68
N VAL A 64 23.54 4.35 3.41
CA VAL A 64 22.38 3.48 3.63
C VAL A 64 22.29 2.38 2.59
N ASP A 65 22.12 1.15 3.06
CA ASP A 65 21.84 -0.01 2.22
C ASP A 65 20.32 -0.26 2.14
N VAL A 66 19.78 -0.01 0.96
CA VAL A 66 18.36 -0.24 0.65
C VAL A 66 18.13 -1.55 -0.12
N SER A 67 19.17 -2.36 -0.33
CA SER A 67 19.06 -3.62 -1.07
C SER A 67 18.16 -4.64 -0.37
N ARG A 68 18.09 -4.57 0.95
CA ARG A 68 17.26 -5.45 1.79
C ARG A 68 15.81 -5.01 1.89
N LEU A 69 15.48 -3.86 1.32
CA LEU A 69 14.11 -3.36 1.33
C LEU A 69 13.22 -4.28 0.47
N SER A 70 12.18 -4.83 1.08
CA SER A 70 11.22 -5.67 0.35
C SER A 70 10.42 -4.83 -0.64
N ASP A 71 10.04 -5.43 -1.78
CA ASP A 71 9.24 -4.76 -2.80
C ASP A 71 7.89 -4.27 -2.25
N ARG A 72 7.33 -5.00 -1.29
CA ARG A 72 6.10 -4.60 -0.62
C ARG A 72 6.29 -3.32 0.20
N THR A 73 7.32 -3.28 1.03
CA THR A 73 7.64 -2.09 1.85
C THR A 73 7.96 -0.89 0.96
N PHE A 74 8.65 -1.12 -0.15
CA PHE A 74 8.92 -0.09 -1.14
C PHE A 74 7.63 0.46 -1.76
N GLN A 75 6.70 -0.40 -2.17
CA GLN A 75 5.40 0.02 -2.71
C GLN A 75 4.56 0.76 -1.68
N ASP A 76 4.50 0.25 -0.44
CA ASP A 76 3.77 0.91 0.65
C ASP A 76 4.32 2.32 0.91
N ALA A 77 5.64 2.50 0.84
CA ALA A 77 6.29 3.81 0.97
C ALA A 77 5.97 4.75 -0.20
N GLU A 78 6.02 4.25 -1.44
CA GLU A 78 5.64 5.03 -2.61
C GLU A 78 4.18 5.48 -2.57
N ASP A 79 3.28 4.56 -2.25
CA ASP A 79 1.85 4.83 -2.21
C ASP A 79 1.51 5.81 -1.08
N TYR A 80 2.20 5.69 0.06
CA TYR A 80 2.09 6.66 1.12
C TYR A 80 2.56 8.06 0.67
N LEU A 81 3.73 8.17 0.05
CA LEU A 81 4.26 9.46 -0.45
C LEU A 81 3.36 10.09 -1.52
N LYS A 82 2.68 9.29 -2.33
CA LYS A 82 1.71 9.78 -3.33
C LYS A 82 0.40 10.23 -2.69
N GLY A 83 -0.03 9.56 -1.64
CA GLY A 83 -1.36 9.71 -1.06
C GLY A 83 -1.46 10.56 0.21
N TYR A 84 -0.38 10.79 0.96
CA TYR A 84 -0.45 11.38 2.30
C TYR A 84 -1.11 12.77 2.34
N ARG A 85 -0.98 13.57 1.29
CA ARG A 85 -1.59 14.91 1.19
C ARG A 85 -3.12 14.88 1.07
N HIS A 86 -3.67 13.75 0.65
CA HIS A 86 -5.11 13.54 0.46
C HIS A 86 -5.75 12.79 1.63
N MET A 87 -4.94 12.34 2.58
CA MET A 87 -5.41 11.66 3.79
C MET A 87 -5.73 12.71 4.88
N ASN A 88 -6.65 12.35 5.78
CA ASN A 88 -6.80 13.14 6.98
C ASN A 88 -5.55 12.99 7.87
N LEU A 89 -5.33 13.95 8.76
CA LEU A 89 -4.11 14.01 9.58
C LEU A 89 -3.89 12.73 10.40
N GLU A 90 -4.93 12.22 11.03
CA GLU A 90 -4.85 11.03 11.88
C GLU A 90 -4.47 9.78 11.09
N LEU A 91 -5.13 9.54 9.96
CA LEU A 91 -4.83 8.42 9.08
C LEU A 91 -3.42 8.52 8.49
N SER A 92 -3.03 9.72 8.08
CA SER A 92 -1.69 9.98 7.54
C SER A 92 -0.60 9.68 8.59
N GLN A 93 -0.80 10.09 9.84
CA GLN A 93 0.13 9.77 10.92
C GLN A 93 0.21 8.27 11.19
N GLN A 94 -0.92 7.58 11.31
CA GLN A 94 -0.95 6.14 11.56
C GLN A 94 -0.27 5.35 10.44
N MET A 95 -0.56 5.68 9.19
CA MET A 95 0.05 5.03 8.03
C MET A 95 1.54 5.34 7.94
N GLY A 96 1.92 6.60 8.17
CA GLY A 96 3.32 7.03 8.18
C GLY A 96 4.15 6.27 9.19
N TRP A 97 3.69 6.13 10.43
CA TRP A 97 4.37 5.38 11.47
C TRP A 97 4.55 3.90 11.11
N ARG A 98 3.56 3.27 10.50
CA ARG A 98 3.66 1.87 10.05
C ARG A 98 4.73 1.69 8.97
N VAL A 99 4.70 2.56 7.97
CA VAL A 99 5.63 2.47 6.84
C VAL A 99 7.05 2.75 7.30
N ILE A 100 7.25 3.76 8.16
CA ILE A 100 8.57 4.07 8.73
C ILE A 100 9.10 2.90 9.56
N ALA A 101 8.31 2.35 10.47
CA ALA A 101 8.72 1.22 11.27
C ALA A 101 9.15 0.02 10.41
N ALA A 102 8.41 -0.25 9.32
CA ALA A 102 8.77 -1.29 8.37
C ALA A 102 10.08 -1.00 7.62
N VAL A 103 10.31 0.25 7.24
CA VAL A 103 11.56 0.68 6.58
C VAL A 103 12.74 0.59 7.52
N GLU A 104 12.62 1.10 8.75
CA GLU A 104 13.69 1.09 9.76
C GLU A 104 14.19 -0.32 10.08
N THR A 105 13.33 -1.32 10.05
CA THR A 105 13.73 -2.72 10.28
C THR A 105 14.53 -3.33 9.13
N GLN A 106 14.44 -2.76 7.93
CA GLN A 106 15.04 -3.32 6.71
C GLN A 106 16.23 -2.51 6.18
N VAL A 107 16.44 -1.32 6.70
CA VAL A 107 17.47 -0.38 6.26
C VAL A 107 18.58 -0.25 7.30
N THR A 108 19.82 -0.24 6.85
CA THR A 108 21.01 -0.11 7.71
C THR A 108 21.99 0.89 7.06
N PRO A 109 22.51 1.88 7.78
CA PRO A 109 22.24 2.24 9.17
C PRO A 109 20.87 2.88 9.39
N SER A 110 20.43 2.89 10.65
CA SER A 110 19.16 3.55 11.02
C SER A 110 19.17 5.03 10.67
N PRO A 111 18.01 5.60 10.28
CA PRO A 111 17.92 7.01 9.96
C PRO A 111 18.29 7.88 11.17
N PRO A 112 18.87 9.06 10.97
CA PRO A 112 19.24 9.95 12.05
C PRO A 112 17.99 10.46 12.80
N ALA A 113 18.13 10.61 14.12
CA ALA A 113 17.00 11.00 14.99
C ALA A 113 16.39 12.38 14.68
N PHE A 114 17.13 13.24 14.00
CA PHE A 114 16.64 14.56 13.58
C PHE A 114 15.87 14.54 12.24
N ALA A 115 15.90 13.40 11.54
CA ALA A 115 15.28 13.29 10.23
C ALA A 115 13.75 13.30 10.33
N GLN A 116 13.13 14.05 9.44
CA GLN A 116 11.68 14.01 9.31
C GLN A 116 11.25 12.69 8.65
N PRO A 117 10.18 12.06 9.14
CA PRO A 117 9.70 10.80 8.58
C PRO A 117 9.49 10.80 7.07
N LEU A 118 8.93 11.87 6.54
CA LEU A 118 8.69 12.02 5.09
C LEU A 118 9.99 12.10 4.29
N ASP A 119 11.01 12.77 4.83
CA ASP A 119 12.32 12.92 4.18
C ASP A 119 13.06 11.57 4.13
N VAL A 120 12.95 10.78 5.20
CA VAL A 120 13.51 9.43 5.25
C VAL A 120 12.85 8.55 4.19
N LEU A 121 11.52 8.54 4.11
CA LEU A 121 10.79 7.76 3.12
C LEU A 121 11.11 8.21 1.69
N ALA A 122 11.16 9.51 1.44
CA ALA A 122 11.52 10.05 0.13
C ALA A 122 12.93 9.63 -0.28
N THR A 123 13.89 9.67 0.65
CA THR A 123 15.27 9.26 0.41
C THR A 123 15.36 7.78 0.08
N VAL A 124 14.73 6.92 0.87
CA VAL A 124 14.75 5.46 0.68
C VAL A 124 14.10 5.07 -0.66
N VAL A 125 12.97 5.69 -1.00
CA VAL A 125 12.29 5.45 -2.27
C VAL A 125 13.14 5.92 -3.45
N ALA A 126 13.77 7.11 -3.36
CA ALA A 126 14.66 7.62 -4.40
C ALA A 126 15.85 6.69 -4.64
N LEU A 127 16.51 6.22 -3.58
CA LEU A 127 17.64 5.29 -3.67
C LEU A 127 17.24 3.94 -4.25
N ARG A 128 16.09 3.40 -3.84
CA ARG A 128 15.61 2.13 -4.36
C ARG A 128 15.22 2.23 -5.83
N ARG A 129 14.58 3.30 -6.25
CA ARG A 129 14.31 3.57 -7.68
C ARG A 129 15.58 3.60 -8.49
N LYS A 130 16.59 4.32 -8.00
CA LYS A 130 17.91 4.39 -8.67
C LYS A 130 18.55 3.01 -8.80
N GLN A 131 18.46 2.15 -7.77
CA GLN A 131 18.95 0.78 -7.87
C GLN A 131 18.19 -0.06 -8.89
N LEU A 132 16.89 0.15 -9.02
CA LEU A 132 16.02 -0.56 -9.96
C LEU A 132 16.10 0.02 -11.39
N GLY A 133 16.81 1.14 -11.59
CA GLY A 133 16.89 1.82 -12.89
C GLY A 133 15.55 2.46 -13.31
N ILE A 134 14.71 2.80 -12.35
CA ILE A 134 13.42 3.46 -12.57
C ILE A 134 13.61 4.96 -12.27
N ASP A 135 13.93 5.72 -13.29
CA ASP A 135 14.00 7.20 -13.23
C ASP A 135 12.69 7.86 -13.66
#